data_da5bd1333e68dc02132f198c4c293b6f
#
_entry.id   da5bd1333e68dc02132f198c4c293b6f
#
_cell.length_a   1.000
_cell.length_b   1.000
_cell.length_c   1.000
_cell.angle_alpha   90.00
_cell.angle_beta   90.00
_cell.angle_gamma   90.00
#
_symmetry.space_group_name_H-M   'P 1'
#
loop_
_entity.id
_entity.type
_entity.pdbx_description
1 polymer ?
#
loop_
_entity_poly.entity_id
_entity_poly.type
_entity_poly.pdbx_seq_one_letter_code
_entity_poly.pdbx_strand_id
1 'polypeptide(L)'
;MNNSIEQLKKIKILVSIVPQGKKEVILDLLEEFEVNFSISFPGNGTSTNEVMKMFGFENNNRDVVFSFIRENRVKDAILAVEDKFKKFKYHQSIAFSIPIKSIIGMQNYLF
;
A
#
# COMPACT_ATOMS: atom_id res chain seq x y z
N MET A 1 5.28 -14.13 -22.51
CA MET A 1 4.53 -14.79 -21.42
C MET A 1 5.37 -15.08 -20.21
N ASN A 2 6.56 -15.68 -20.37
CA ASN A 2 7.43 -15.98 -19.25
C ASN A 2 7.88 -14.73 -18.52
N ASN A 3 8.15 -13.64 -19.25
CA ASN A 3 8.55 -12.37 -18.65
C ASN A 3 7.45 -11.75 -17.78
N SER A 4 6.19 -11.92 -18.17
CA SER A 4 5.06 -11.39 -17.40
C SER A 4 4.93 -12.09 -16.05
N ILE A 5 5.12 -13.42 -16.04
CA ILE A 5 5.05 -14.21 -14.81
C ILE A 5 6.22 -13.86 -13.89
N GLU A 6 7.42 -13.72 -14.43
CA GLU A 6 8.59 -13.35 -13.66
C GLU A 6 8.45 -11.96 -13.07
N GLN A 7 7.93 -11.01 -13.84
CA GLN A 7 7.71 -9.66 -13.34
C GLN A 7 6.63 -9.64 -12.27
N LEU A 8 5.59 -10.45 -12.42
CA LEU A 8 4.56 -10.56 -11.40
C LEU A 8 5.13 -11.02 -10.06
N LYS A 9 6.07 -11.98 -10.08
CA LYS A 9 6.74 -12.45 -8.87
C LYS A 9 7.59 -11.38 -8.21
N LYS A 10 8.08 -10.42 -8.99
CA LYS A 10 8.94 -9.34 -8.50
C LYS A 10 8.16 -8.10 -8.05
N ILE A 11 6.86 -8.13 -8.16
CA ILE A 11 6.00 -7.02 -7.77
C ILE A 11 5.11 -7.47 -6.62
N LYS A 12 5.00 -6.61 -5.64
CA LYS A 12 4.14 -6.82 -4.47
C LYS A 12 3.12 -5.70 -4.40
N ILE A 13 2.06 -5.93 -3.65
CA ILE A 13 1.17 -4.86 -3.27
C ILE A 13 1.56 -4.40 -1.86
N LEU A 14 1.93 -3.14 -1.75
CA LEU A 14 2.17 -2.53 -0.45
C LEU A 14 0.87 -1.93 0.03
N VAL A 15 0.43 -2.35 1.21
CA VAL A 15 -0.77 -1.82 1.85
C VAL A 15 -0.34 -0.92 2.99
N SER A 16 -0.77 0.34 2.95
CA SER A 16 -0.51 1.30 4.00
C SER A 16 -1.84 1.75 4.59
N ILE A 17 -2.01 1.55 5.89
CA ILE A 17 -3.21 1.95 6.63
C ILE A 17 -2.76 3.04 7.60
N VAL A 18 -3.27 4.24 7.40
CA VAL A 18 -2.76 5.45 8.05
C VAL A 18 -3.92 6.27 8.61
N PRO A 19 -3.65 7.19 9.54
CA PRO A 19 -4.71 8.05 10.05
C PRO A 19 -5.40 8.82 8.93
N GLN A 20 -6.69 9.06 9.11
CA GLN A 20 -7.48 9.81 8.14
C GLN A 20 -6.83 11.17 7.84
N GLY A 21 -6.77 11.51 6.56
CA GLY A 21 -6.16 12.76 6.11
C GLY A 21 -4.66 12.68 5.86
N LYS A 22 -4.02 11.52 6.09
CA LYS A 22 -2.57 11.36 5.92
C LYS A 22 -2.17 10.58 4.66
N LYS A 23 -3.12 10.27 3.76
CA LYS A 23 -2.80 9.53 2.54
C LYS A 23 -1.81 10.26 1.65
N GLU A 24 -1.87 11.59 1.58
CA GLU A 24 -0.95 12.36 0.74
C GLU A 24 0.48 12.25 1.25
N VAL A 25 0.67 12.17 2.56
CA VAL A 25 2.00 11.97 3.14
C VAL A 25 2.60 10.64 2.66
N ILE A 26 1.77 9.59 2.64
CA ILE A 26 2.20 8.27 2.16
C ILE A 26 2.48 8.29 0.66
N LEU A 27 1.60 8.89 -0.13
CA LEU A 27 1.79 8.95 -1.57
C LEU A 27 3.07 9.68 -1.95
N ASP A 28 3.35 10.80 -1.29
CA ASP A 28 4.59 11.55 -1.50
C ASP A 28 5.83 10.73 -1.12
N LEU A 29 5.75 10.04 0.01
CA LEU A 29 6.85 9.19 0.48
C LEU A 29 7.12 8.05 -0.49
N LEU A 30 6.06 7.41 -1.00
CA LEU A 30 6.20 6.25 -1.87
C LEU A 30 6.74 6.59 -3.25
N GLU A 31 6.69 7.84 -3.68
CA GLU A 31 7.31 8.26 -4.94
C GLU A 31 8.79 7.93 -4.99
N GLU A 32 9.47 7.99 -3.85
CA GLU A 32 10.90 7.66 -3.76
C GLU A 32 11.19 6.19 -4.02
N PHE A 33 10.18 5.34 -3.95
CA PHE A 33 10.34 3.89 -4.06
C PHE A 33 9.84 3.33 -5.39
N GLU A 34 9.68 4.19 -6.39
CA GLU A 34 9.31 3.79 -7.76
C GLU A 34 8.00 3.01 -7.82
N VAL A 35 7.02 3.48 -7.09
CA VAL A 35 5.67 2.90 -7.09
C VAL A 35 5.00 3.22 -8.42
N ASN A 36 4.55 2.17 -9.13
CA ASN A 36 3.97 2.34 -10.46
C ASN A 36 2.51 2.78 -10.45
N PHE A 37 1.78 2.41 -9.42
CA PHE A 37 0.35 2.65 -9.37
C PHE A 37 -0.11 2.62 -7.93
N SER A 38 -1.01 3.52 -7.57
CA SER A 38 -1.57 3.55 -6.22
C SER A 38 -3.07 3.80 -6.28
N ILE A 39 -3.80 3.11 -5.42
CA ILE A 39 -5.22 3.33 -5.19
C ILE A 39 -5.40 3.68 -3.73
N SER A 40 -6.12 4.75 -3.44
CA SER A 40 -6.41 5.13 -2.07
C SER A 40 -7.91 5.08 -1.79
N PHE A 41 -8.25 4.72 -0.56
CA PHE A 41 -9.63 4.68 -0.09
C PHE A 41 -9.78 5.63 1.09
N PRO A 42 -10.80 6.51 1.07
CA PRO A 42 -11.04 7.41 2.19
C PRO A 42 -11.51 6.64 3.44
N GLY A 43 -11.15 7.15 4.60
CA GLY A 43 -11.41 6.48 5.87
C GLY A 43 -12.89 6.32 6.23
N ASN A 44 -13.78 7.04 5.56
CA ASN A 44 -15.22 6.99 5.83
C ASN A 44 -16.00 6.21 4.77
N GLY A 45 -15.33 5.51 3.86
CA GLY A 45 -15.99 4.73 2.82
C GLY A 45 -16.39 3.34 3.32
N THR A 46 -17.44 2.78 2.74
CA THR A 46 -17.91 1.44 3.09
C THR A 46 -16.86 0.37 2.83
N SER A 47 -16.18 0.46 1.69
CA SER A 47 -15.09 -0.47 1.34
C SER A 47 -13.94 -0.40 2.33
N THR A 48 -13.63 0.80 2.80
CA THR A 48 -12.60 1.01 3.80
C THR A 48 -12.97 0.36 5.12
N ASN A 49 -14.24 0.43 5.53
CA ASN A 49 -14.71 -0.20 6.75
C ASN A 49 -14.51 -1.71 6.73
N GLU A 50 -14.80 -2.35 5.60
CA GLU A 50 -14.59 -3.79 5.46
C GLU A 50 -13.12 -4.17 5.55
N VAL A 51 -12.25 -3.40 4.88
CA VAL A 51 -10.81 -3.61 4.95
C VAL A 51 -10.33 -3.45 6.40
N MET A 52 -10.81 -2.44 7.10
CA MET A 52 -10.44 -2.22 8.50
C MET A 52 -10.82 -3.40 9.38
N LYS A 53 -12.01 -3.95 9.21
CA LYS A 53 -12.47 -5.12 9.97
C LYS A 53 -11.57 -6.33 9.73
N MET A 54 -11.12 -6.53 8.50
CA MET A 54 -10.22 -7.63 8.15
C MET A 54 -8.91 -7.56 8.93
N PHE A 55 -8.45 -6.37 9.25
CA PHE A 55 -7.19 -6.16 9.97
C PHE A 55 -7.39 -5.85 11.45
N GLY A 56 -8.60 -6.04 11.97
CA GLY A 56 -8.87 -5.87 13.39
C GLY A 56 -9.01 -4.45 13.88
N PHE A 57 -9.14 -3.49 12.99
CA PHE A 57 -9.38 -2.09 13.37
C PHE A 57 -10.88 -1.87 13.62
N GLU A 58 -11.21 -1.40 14.80
CA GLU A 58 -12.59 -1.09 15.16
C GLU A 58 -13.00 0.30 14.70
N ASN A 59 -12.04 1.18 14.54
CA ASN A 59 -12.28 2.58 14.23
C ASN A 59 -12.07 2.83 12.74
N ASN A 60 -13.01 3.53 12.12
CA ASN A 60 -13.03 3.79 10.69
C ASN A 60 -12.24 5.03 10.26
N ASN A 61 -11.52 5.67 11.17
CA ASN A 61 -10.79 6.90 10.88
C ASN A 61 -9.40 6.61 10.32
N ARG A 62 -9.37 5.87 9.21
CA ARG A 62 -8.13 5.48 8.54
C ARG A 62 -8.26 5.68 7.04
N ASP A 63 -7.18 6.08 6.41
CA ASP A 63 -7.03 6.01 4.96
C ASP A 63 -6.25 4.76 4.61
N VAL A 64 -6.59 4.11 3.52
CA VAL A 64 -5.90 2.91 3.03
C VAL A 64 -5.33 3.19 1.67
N VAL A 65 -4.06 2.87 1.47
CA VAL A 65 -3.38 3.04 0.19
C VAL A 65 -2.83 1.68 -0.26
N PHE A 66 -3.23 1.25 -1.44
CA PHE A 66 -2.66 0.09 -2.12
C PHE A 66 -1.72 0.57 -3.21
N SER A 67 -0.51 0.05 -3.24
CA SER A 67 0.51 0.48 -4.21
C SER A 67 1.23 -0.73 -4.79
N PHE A 68 1.48 -0.72 -6.09
CA PHE A 68 2.34 -1.72 -6.71
C PHE A 68 3.80 -1.28 -6.53
N ILE A 69 4.61 -2.17 -5.96
CA ILE A 69 5.99 -1.87 -5.63
C ILE A 69 6.88 -3.07 -5.98
N ARG A 70 8.09 -2.81 -6.38
CA ARG A 70 9.05 -3.89 -6.63
C ARG A 70 9.44 -4.56 -5.32
N GLU A 71 9.57 -5.88 -5.36
CA GLU A 71 9.91 -6.68 -4.18
C GLU A 71 11.16 -6.19 -3.48
N ASN A 72 12.19 -5.81 -4.24
CA ASN A 72 13.46 -5.36 -3.68
C ASN A 72 13.38 -4.00 -2.99
N ARG A 73 12.26 -3.27 -3.13
CA ARG A 73 12.05 -1.98 -2.50
C ARG A 73 11.10 -2.04 -1.31
N VAL A 74 10.44 -3.18 -1.12
CA VAL A 74 9.38 -3.31 -0.09
C VAL A 74 9.90 -3.03 1.31
N LYS A 75 11.00 -3.66 1.68
CA LYS A 75 11.55 -3.51 3.03
C LYS A 75 11.85 -2.06 3.36
N ASP A 76 12.55 -1.38 2.45
CA ASP A 76 12.93 0.02 2.65
C ASP A 76 11.70 0.93 2.69
N ALA A 77 10.71 0.64 1.85
CA ALA A 77 9.46 1.41 1.85
C ALA A 77 8.71 1.26 3.17
N ILE A 78 8.59 0.03 3.67
CA ILE A 78 7.92 -0.23 4.95
C ILE A 78 8.63 0.50 6.09
N LEU A 79 9.96 0.43 6.11
CA LEU A 79 10.75 1.14 7.13
C LEU A 79 10.56 2.65 7.04
N ALA A 80 10.50 3.18 5.83
CA ALA A 80 10.28 4.61 5.62
C ALA A 80 8.90 5.06 6.09
N VAL A 81 7.87 4.26 5.80
CA VAL A 81 6.51 4.54 6.28
C VAL A 81 6.48 4.52 7.81
N GLU A 82 7.06 3.48 8.39
CA GLU A 82 7.13 3.34 9.84
C GLU A 82 7.85 4.53 10.49
N ASP A 83 9.01 4.90 9.96
CA ASP A 83 9.78 6.02 10.48
C ASP A 83 9.02 7.34 10.36
N LYS A 84 8.34 7.55 9.23
CA LYS A 84 7.57 8.77 9.01
C LYS A 84 6.48 8.92 10.05
N PHE A 85 5.75 7.85 10.35
CA PHE A 85 4.62 7.92 11.27
C PHE A 85 5.01 7.84 12.75
N LYS A 86 6.23 7.42 13.07
CA LYS A 86 6.75 7.56 14.44
C LYS A 86 6.89 9.01 14.86
N LYS A 87 7.13 9.89 13.91
CA LYS A 87 7.29 11.34 14.17
C LYS A 87 5.96 12.04 14.42
N PHE A 88 4.85 11.42 14.05
CA PHE A 88 3.52 11.92 14.35
C PHE A 88 3.02 11.24 15.62
N LYS A 89 2.21 11.93 16.39
CA LYS A 89 1.63 11.38 17.62
C LYS A 89 0.56 10.30 17.34
N TYR A 90 0.49 9.80 16.12
CA TYR A 90 -0.49 8.81 15.70
C TYR A 90 0.18 7.46 15.62
N HIS A 91 -0.07 6.62 16.63
CA HIS A 91 0.62 5.36 16.80
C HIS A 91 -0.02 4.17 16.08
N GLN A 92 -1.06 4.40 15.29
CA GLN A 92 -1.83 3.31 14.70
C GLN A 92 -1.74 3.33 13.17
N SER A 93 -0.54 3.30 12.67
CA SER A 93 -0.30 3.09 11.25
C SER A 93 0.32 1.72 11.04
N ILE A 94 -0.03 1.08 9.94
CA ILE A 94 0.52 -0.22 9.60
C ILE A 94 0.85 -0.23 8.11
N ALA A 95 1.96 -0.87 7.77
CA ALA A 95 2.33 -1.11 6.39
C ALA A 95 2.79 -2.56 6.25
N PHE A 96 2.33 -3.22 5.21
CA PHE A 96 2.70 -4.60 4.93
C PHE A 96 2.59 -4.87 3.44
N SER A 97 3.20 -5.94 2.98
CA SER A 97 3.10 -6.33 1.58
C SER A 97 2.36 -7.64 1.41
N ILE A 98 1.67 -7.77 0.29
CA ILE A 98 1.05 -9.01 -0.11
C ILE A 98 1.52 -9.39 -1.50
N PRO A 99 1.70 -10.70 -1.78
CA PRO A 99 2.10 -11.13 -3.12
C PRO A 99 0.94 -11.04 -4.10
N ILE A 100 1.27 -10.83 -5.37
CA ILE A 100 0.29 -10.88 -6.45
C ILE A 100 0.34 -12.27 -7.05
N LYS A 101 -0.77 -13.01 -6.96
CA LYS A 101 -0.85 -14.35 -7.55
C LYS A 101 -1.28 -14.33 -9.01
N SER A 102 -2.24 -13.45 -9.33
CA SER A 102 -2.67 -13.25 -10.70
C SER A 102 -3.36 -11.91 -10.81
N ILE A 103 -3.30 -11.33 -12.00
CA ILE A 103 -3.98 -10.07 -12.29
C ILE A 103 -4.40 -10.07 -13.76
N ILE A 104 -5.65 -9.72 -14.00
CA ILE A 104 -6.19 -9.61 -15.35
C ILE A 104 -5.75 -8.28 -15.94
N GLY A 105 -5.24 -8.29 -17.17
CA GLY A 105 -4.79 -7.08 -17.83
C GLY A 105 -3.43 -6.58 -17.37
N MET A 106 -2.65 -7.43 -16.74
CA MET A 106 -1.33 -7.08 -16.25
C MET A 106 -0.43 -6.47 -17.33
N GLN A 107 -0.53 -6.98 -18.55
CA GLN A 107 0.25 -6.50 -19.68
C GLN A 107 -0.02 -5.03 -20.00
N ASN A 108 -1.22 -4.56 -19.75
CA ASN A 108 -1.60 -3.17 -20.00
C ASN A 108 -1.10 -2.22 -18.92
N TYR A 109 -0.81 -2.74 -17.74
CA TYR A 109 -0.42 -1.91 -16.59
C TYR A 109 1.06 -1.98 -16.25
N LEU A 110 1.69 -3.12 -16.49
CA LEU A 110 3.07 -3.34 -16.07
C LEU A 110 4.06 -3.27 -17.23
N PHE A 111 3.57 -3.29 -18.42
CA PHE A 111 4.36 -3.22 -19.64
C PHE A 111 3.77 -2.17 -20.59
#